data_fab4be13fae579a980804ca599c63e6c
#
_entry.id   fab4be13fae579a980804ca599c63e6c
#
_cell.length_a   1.000
_cell.length_b   1.000
_cell.length_c   1.000
_cell.angle_alpha   90.00
_cell.angle_beta   90.00
_cell.angle_gamma   90.00
#
_symmetry.space_group_name_H-M   'P 1'
#
loop_
_entity.id
_entity.type
_entity.pdbx_description
1 polymer ?
#
loop_
_entity_poly.entity_id
_entity_poly.type
_entity_poly.pdbx_seq_one_letter_code
_entity_poly.pdbx_strand_id
1 'polypeptide(L)'
;MDDTLIQMLRFASKGYACSQIMALLALDRCKDSNPGLVRSMAGLAYGCGNGTGTCGVLTGACCVIGYFAGKGTDEEKQNEALMLMLEELTDWFDEKIGKRHSGITCQAIVGEAGPQASRNICANILSETYSRTLDVLSAHDIHI
;
A
#
# COMPACT_ATOMS: atom_id res chain seq x y z
N MET A 1 -20.17 -6.78 4.95
CA MET A 1 -18.83 -6.14 5.04
C MET A 1 -17.80 -7.12 4.51
N ASP A 2 -16.98 -6.64 3.63
CA ASP A 2 -15.92 -7.40 2.96
C ASP A 2 -14.88 -7.88 3.98
N ASP A 3 -14.40 -9.11 3.82
CA ASP A 3 -13.39 -9.70 4.71
C ASP A 3 -12.12 -8.86 4.78
N THR A 4 -11.74 -8.27 3.67
CA THR A 4 -10.57 -7.38 3.59
C THR A 4 -10.75 -6.17 4.51
N LEU A 5 -11.91 -5.55 4.46
CA LEU A 5 -12.20 -4.38 5.31
C LEU A 5 -12.16 -4.77 6.80
N ILE A 6 -12.69 -5.94 7.13
CA ILE A 6 -12.66 -6.44 8.52
C ILE A 6 -11.21 -6.62 8.98
N GLN A 7 -10.36 -7.23 8.15
CA GLN A 7 -8.93 -7.39 8.44
C GLN A 7 -8.22 -6.05 8.61
N MET A 8 -8.50 -5.09 7.75
CA MET A 8 -7.94 -3.75 7.83
C MET A 8 -8.26 -3.09 9.17
N LEU A 9 -9.53 -3.14 9.57
CA LEU A 9 -9.98 -2.57 10.84
C LEU A 9 -9.30 -3.27 12.03
N ARG A 10 -9.13 -4.59 11.93
CA ARG A 10 -8.43 -5.37 12.96
C ARG A 10 -6.97 -4.92 13.10
N PHE A 11 -6.25 -4.79 11.99
CA PHE A 11 -4.87 -4.34 12.03
C PHE A 11 -4.75 -2.89 12.53
N ALA A 12 -5.64 -2.02 12.08
CA ALA A 12 -5.66 -0.63 12.55
C ALA A 12 -5.87 -0.55 14.06
N SER A 13 -6.76 -1.39 14.61
CA SER A 13 -7.03 -1.43 16.06
C SER A 13 -5.83 -1.92 16.86
N LYS A 14 -4.90 -2.66 16.23
CA LYS A 14 -3.67 -3.14 16.87
C LYS A 14 -2.53 -2.13 16.76
N GLY A 15 -2.75 -0.98 16.12
CA GLY A 15 -1.77 0.09 16.05
C GLY A 15 -0.91 0.11 14.80
N TYR A 16 -1.19 -0.74 13.80
CA TYR A 16 -0.44 -0.72 12.54
C TYR A 16 -0.81 0.49 11.69
N ALA A 17 0.18 1.08 11.06
CA ALA A 17 0.00 2.18 10.11
C ALA A 17 -0.48 1.67 8.74
N CYS A 18 -0.99 2.58 7.92
CA CYS A 18 -1.54 2.25 6.59
C CYS A 18 -0.56 1.47 5.70
N SER A 19 0.70 1.88 5.67
CA SER A 19 1.74 1.18 4.90
C SER A 19 1.98 -0.25 5.41
N GLN A 20 1.94 -0.43 6.72
CA GLN A 20 2.10 -1.74 7.35
C GLN A 20 0.89 -2.64 7.08
N ILE A 21 -0.31 -2.09 7.11
CA ILE A 21 -1.53 -2.84 6.84
C ILE A 21 -1.51 -3.38 5.41
N MET A 22 -1.01 -2.59 4.46
CA MET A 22 -0.86 -3.04 3.08
C MET A 22 -0.02 -4.31 2.99
N ALA A 23 1.11 -4.33 3.68
CA ALA A 23 1.98 -5.52 3.75
C ALA A 23 1.29 -6.71 4.44
N LEU A 24 0.62 -6.44 5.55
CA LEU A 24 -0.05 -7.49 6.32
C LEU A 24 -1.16 -8.16 5.53
N LEU A 25 -1.94 -7.39 4.77
CA LEU A 25 -2.98 -7.95 3.91
C LEU A 25 -2.39 -8.89 2.86
N ALA A 26 -1.30 -8.46 2.22
CA ALA A 26 -0.64 -9.28 1.20
C ALA A 26 -0.01 -10.53 1.79
N LEU A 27 0.66 -10.42 2.92
CA LEU A 27 1.28 -11.56 3.61
C LEU A 27 0.22 -12.58 4.05
N ASP A 28 -0.87 -12.10 4.63
CA ASP A 28 -1.95 -12.97 5.07
C ASP A 28 -2.56 -13.72 3.89
N ARG A 29 -2.74 -13.03 2.77
CA ARG A 29 -3.30 -13.64 1.55
C ARG A 29 -2.42 -14.75 1.00
N CYS A 30 -1.10 -14.58 0.99
CA CYS A 30 -0.17 -15.61 0.51
C CYS A 30 0.30 -16.55 1.62
N LYS A 31 -0.26 -16.44 2.82
CA LYS A 31 0.02 -17.28 3.99
C LYS A 31 1.50 -17.27 4.37
N ASP A 32 2.08 -16.09 4.34
CA ASP A 32 3.47 -15.87 4.71
C ASP A 32 3.55 -14.99 5.95
N SER A 33 4.72 -14.96 6.59
CA SER A 33 5.00 -14.14 7.76
C SER A 33 6.35 -13.48 7.57
N ASN A 34 6.40 -12.15 7.69
CA ASN A 34 7.65 -11.42 7.54
C ASN A 34 7.64 -10.17 8.42
N PRO A 35 7.90 -10.33 9.74
CA PRO A 35 7.89 -9.18 10.66
C PRO A 35 8.90 -8.10 10.30
N GLY A 36 10.04 -8.48 9.71
CA GLY A 36 11.05 -7.51 9.27
C GLY A 36 10.53 -6.59 8.16
N LEU A 37 9.80 -7.15 7.20
CA LEU A 37 9.16 -6.36 6.15
C LEU A 37 8.11 -5.42 6.76
N VAL A 38 7.23 -5.95 7.57
CA VAL A 38 6.16 -5.14 8.21
C VAL A 38 6.77 -4.00 9.02
N ARG A 39 7.80 -4.29 9.82
CA ARG A 39 8.49 -3.28 10.63
C ARG A 39 9.13 -2.20 9.76
N SER A 40 9.80 -2.60 8.68
CA SER A 40 10.45 -1.66 7.75
C SER A 40 9.45 -0.70 7.12
N MET A 41 8.26 -1.18 6.83
CA MET A 41 7.22 -0.37 6.18
C MET A 41 6.61 0.67 7.12
N ALA A 42 6.86 0.60 8.42
CA ALA A 42 6.50 1.68 9.35
C ALA A 42 7.18 3.01 8.97
N GLY A 43 8.36 2.93 8.32
CA GLY A 43 9.07 4.12 7.85
C GLY A 43 8.36 4.90 6.74
N LEU A 44 7.38 4.29 6.08
CA LEU A 44 6.57 4.93 5.03
C LEU A 44 5.31 5.59 5.59
N ALA A 45 4.99 5.34 6.84
CA ALA A 45 3.75 5.80 7.45
C ALA A 45 3.65 7.33 7.44
N TYR A 46 2.45 7.82 7.17
CA TYR A 46 2.14 9.26 7.21
C TYR A 46 3.05 10.11 6.31
N GLY A 47 3.35 9.62 5.11
CA GLY A 47 4.23 10.32 4.18
C GLY A 47 5.63 10.48 4.73
N CYS A 48 6.21 9.39 5.20
CA CYS A 48 7.53 9.33 5.84
C CYS A 48 7.61 10.17 7.11
N GLY A 49 6.52 10.18 7.87
CA GLY A 49 6.49 10.68 9.25
C GLY A 49 5.93 12.07 9.46
N ASN A 50 6.13 12.99 8.52
CA ASN A 50 5.73 14.39 8.70
C ASN A 50 4.63 14.87 7.74
N GLY A 51 4.06 13.96 6.96
CA GLY A 51 2.97 14.25 6.04
C GLY A 51 3.37 14.80 4.68
N THR A 52 4.64 15.19 4.49
CA THR A 52 5.09 15.81 3.24
C THR A 52 5.43 14.81 2.15
N GLY A 53 5.65 13.56 2.50
CA GLY A 53 5.93 12.50 1.53
C GLY A 53 4.66 11.91 0.95
N THR A 54 4.86 11.03 -0.03
CA THR A 54 3.77 10.29 -0.69
C THR A 54 2.97 9.48 0.32
N CYS A 55 1.66 9.40 0.10
CA CYS A 55 0.75 8.61 0.93
C CYS A 55 1.29 7.20 1.17
N GLY A 56 1.32 6.77 2.43
CA GLY A 56 1.85 5.46 2.84
C GLY A 56 1.06 4.28 2.26
N VAL A 57 -0.19 4.50 1.87
CA VAL A 57 -0.96 3.47 1.16
C VAL A 57 -0.35 3.19 -0.21
N LEU A 58 -0.01 4.23 -0.95
CA LEU A 58 0.60 4.07 -2.28
C LEU A 58 2.00 3.47 -2.18
N THR A 59 2.86 4.04 -1.34
CA THR A 59 4.22 3.53 -1.19
C THR A 59 4.24 2.11 -0.63
N GLY A 60 3.32 1.81 0.29
CA GLY A 60 3.14 0.46 0.79
C GLY A 60 2.71 -0.52 -0.29
N ALA A 61 1.79 -0.11 -1.16
CA ALA A 61 1.36 -0.92 -2.30
C ALA A 61 2.50 -1.16 -3.29
N CYS A 62 3.32 -0.16 -3.54
CA CYS A 62 4.52 -0.32 -4.36
C CYS A 62 5.48 -1.34 -3.76
N CYS A 63 5.65 -1.34 -2.44
CA CYS A 63 6.46 -2.33 -1.76
C CYS A 63 5.87 -3.74 -1.86
N VAL A 64 4.55 -3.87 -1.85
CA VAL A 64 3.89 -5.17 -2.07
C VAL A 64 4.22 -5.70 -3.47
N ILE A 65 4.13 -4.86 -4.49
CA ILE A 65 4.51 -5.26 -5.85
C ILE A 65 5.99 -5.68 -5.87
N GLY A 66 6.85 -4.90 -5.25
CA GLY A 66 8.28 -5.21 -5.14
C GLY A 66 8.55 -6.54 -4.45
N TYR A 67 7.76 -6.86 -3.43
CA TYR A 67 7.90 -8.13 -2.69
C TYR A 67 7.71 -9.35 -3.59
N PHE A 68 6.79 -9.27 -4.54
CA PHE A 68 6.50 -10.38 -5.45
C PHE A 68 7.30 -10.32 -6.77
N ALA A 69 7.81 -9.17 -7.15
CA ALA A 69 8.42 -8.97 -8.47
C ALA A 69 9.87 -8.49 -8.43
N GLY A 70 10.37 -8.07 -7.28
CA GLY A 70 11.73 -7.58 -7.13
C GLY A 70 12.76 -8.69 -6.97
N LYS A 71 14.03 -8.33 -7.15
CA LYS A 71 15.15 -9.22 -6.91
C LYS A 71 15.59 -9.09 -5.45
N GLY A 72 15.49 -10.17 -4.68
CA GLY A 72 15.88 -10.22 -3.28
C GLY A 72 17.14 -11.00 -2.97
N THR A 73 17.59 -11.85 -3.91
CA THR A 73 18.81 -12.63 -3.76
C THR A 73 19.63 -12.56 -5.04
N ASP A 74 20.92 -12.94 -4.95
CA ASP A 74 21.82 -12.91 -6.10
C ASP A 74 21.34 -13.84 -7.23
N GLU A 75 20.68 -14.94 -6.89
CA GLU A 75 20.20 -15.95 -7.83
C GLU A 75 18.88 -15.56 -8.50
N GLU A 76 18.12 -14.67 -7.89
CA GLU A 76 16.85 -14.23 -8.44
C GLU A 76 17.01 -13.25 -9.59
N LYS A 77 16.05 -13.28 -10.49
CA LYS A 77 15.95 -12.29 -11.55
C LYS A 77 14.74 -11.40 -11.28
N GLN A 78 14.94 -10.09 -11.33
CA GLN A 78 13.81 -9.16 -11.21
C GLN A 78 12.81 -9.39 -12.33
N ASN A 79 11.53 -9.38 -12.02
CA ASN A 79 10.46 -9.48 -13.01
C ASN A 79 10.58 -8.31 -14.00
N GLU A 80 10.57 -8.62 -15.30
CA GLU A 80 10.75 -7.61 -16.35
C GLU A 80 9.63 -6.56 -16.33
N ALA A 81 8.45 -6.90 -15.82
CA ALA A 81 7.30 -6.00 -15.75
C ALA A 81 7.26 -5.15 -14.47
N LEU A 82 8.25 -5.25 -13.58
CA LEU A 82 8.21 -4.54 -12.29
C LEU A 82 7.96 -3.04 -12.47
N MET A 83 8.76 -2.39 -13.31
CA MET A 83 8.63 -0.94 -13.50
C MET A 83 7.29 -0.57 -14.14
N LEU A 84 6.80 -1.39 -15.07
CA LEU A 84 5.49 -1.18 -15.69
C LEU A 84 4.37 -1.33 -14.66
N MET A 85 4.43 -2.33 -13.81
CA MET A 85 3.44 -2.53 -12.74
C MET A 85 3.40 -1.34 -11.78
N LEU A 86 4.57 -0.84 -11.39
CA LEU A 86 4.67 0.33 -10.52
C LEU A 86 4.07 1.57 -11.18
N GLU A 87 4.36 1.77 -12.47
CA GLU A 87 3.80 2.88 -13.25
C GLU A 87 2.28 2.78 -13.34
N GLU A 88 1.76 1.60 -13.66
CA GLU A 88 0.31 1.38 -13.73
C GLU A 88 -0.39 1.70 -12.40
N LEU A 89 0.20 1.27 -11.29
CA LEU A 89 -0.36 1.53 -9.96
C LEU A 89 -0.29 3.02 -9.61
N THR A 90 0.87 3.66 -9.83
CA THR A 90 1.04 5.07 -9.46
C THR A 90 0.20 5.99 -10.33
N ASP A 91 0.08 5.69 -11.62
CA ASP A 91 -0.79 6.46 -12.51
C ASP A 91 -2.26 6.34 -12.11
N TRP A 92 -2.70 5.13 -11.77
CA TRP A 92 -4.05 4.90 -11.29
C TRP A 92 -4.31 5.69 -9.99
N PHE A 93 -3.36 5.65 -9.05
CA PHE A 93 -3.50 6.33 -7.77
C PHE A 93 -3.58 7.85 -7.96
N ASP A 94 -2.69 8.40 -8.79
CA ASP A 94 -2.68 9.82 -9.09
C ASP A 94 -4.01 10.27 -9.73
N GLU A 95 -4.48 9.52 -10.71
CA GLU A 95 -5.72 9.83 -11.44
C GLU A 95 -6.95 9.72 -10.53
N LYS A 96 -7.03 8.65 -9.74
CA LYS A 96 -8.23 8.37 -8.94
C LYS A 96 -8.21 9.06 -7.58
N ILE A 97 -7.14 8.90 -6.84
CA ILE A 97 -7.02 9.40 -5.47
C ILE A 97 -6.45 10.82 -5.48
N GLY A 98 -5.40 11.04 -6.26
CA GLY A 98 -4.70 12.33 -6.32
C GLY A 98 -5.61 13.46 -6.75
N LYS A 99 -6.44 13.24 -7.76
CA LYS A 99 -7.39 14.26 -8.23
C LYS A 99 -8.50 14.55 -7.23
N ARG A 100 -8.93 13.53 -6.50
CA ARG A 100 -9.95 13.67 -5.46
C ARG A 100 -9.46 14.56 -4.30
N HIS A 101 -8.16 14.51 -4.00
CA HIS A 101 -7.56 15.16 -2.85
C HIS A 101 -6.54 16.25 -3.19
N SER A 102 -6.43 16.64 -4.45
CA SER A 102 -5.48 17.65 -4.94
C SER A 102 -4.02 17.27 -4.67
N GLY A 103 -3.70 15.99 -4.73
CA GLY A 103 -2.34 15.49 -4.57
C GLY A 103 -2.30 14.09 -3.95
N ILE A 104 -1.08 13.55 -3.89
CA ILE A 104 -0.85 12.18 -3.39
C ILE A 104 0.00 12.14 -2.13
N THR A 105 0.35 13.29 -1.55
CA THR A 105 1.03 13.32 -0.25
C THR A 105 0.04 12.98 0.85
N CYS A 106 0.56 12.48 1.97
CA CYS A 106 -0.29 12.22 3.13
C CYS A 106 -1.04 13.50 3.54
N GLN A 107 -0.33 14.63 3.59
CA GLN A 107 -0.90 15.92 3.97
C GLN A 107 -2.01 16.37 3.02
N ALA A 108 -1.84 16.17 1.70
CA ALA A 108 -2.88 16.52 0.73
C ALA A 108 -4.16 15.70 0.95
N ILE A 109 -4.01 14.45 1.33
CA ILE A 109 -5.14 13.54 1.53
C ILE A 109 -5.85 13.77 2.86
N VAL A 110 -5.09 13.88 3.96
CA VAL A 110 -5.68 13.98 5.30
C VAL A 110 -5.99 15.42 5.71
N GLY A 111 -5.40 16.41 5.04
CA GLY A 111 -5.62 17.80 5.35
C GLY A 111 -5.13 18.19 6.74
N GLU A 112 -5.65 19.30 7.25
CA GLU A 112 -5.26 19.85 8.56
C GLU A 112 -5.69 18.95 9.72
N ALA A 113 -6.74 18.15 9.54
CA ALA A 113 -7.25 17.25 10.57
C ALA A 113 -6.24 16.12 10.93
N GLY A 114 -5.35 15.79 10.02
CA GLY A 114 -4.34 14.77 10.23
C GLY A 114 -4.84 13.34 10.04
N PRO A 115 -3.93 12.35 10.08
CA PRO A 115 -4.28 10.96 9.73
C PRO A 115 -5.26 10.30 10.69
N GLN A 116 -5.20 10.61 11.99
CA GLN A 116 -6.11 9.99 12.95
C GLN A 116 -7.56 10.40 12.77
N ALA A 117 -7.79 11.68 12.48
CA ALA A 117 -9.14 12.20 12.23
C ALA A 117 -9.68 11.78 10.86
N SER A 118 -8.81 11.30 9.97
CA SER A 118 -9.14 10.91 8.60
C SER A 118 -9.19 9.40 8.40
N ARG A 119 -9.44 8.62 9.46
CA ARG A 119 -9.43 7.15 9.41
C ARG A 119 -10.30 6.56 8.32
N ASN A 120 -11.52 7.10 8.17
CA ASN A 120 -12.45 6.57 7.17
C ASN A 120 -11.96 6.81 5.75
N ILE A 121 -11.39 7.99 5.50
CA ILE A 121 -10.79 8.32 4.20
C ILE A 121 -9.62 7.38 3.92
N CYS A 122 -8.72 7.21 4.87
CA CYS A 122 -7.55 6.35 4.72
C CYS A 122 -7.95 4.88 4.53
N ALA A 123 -8.97 4.40 5.25
CA ALA A 123 -9.46 3.04 5.12
C ALA A 123 -10.04 2.78 3.72
N ASN A 124 -10.80 3.72 3.19
CA ASN A 124 -11.36 3.61 1.84
C ASN A 124 -10.26 3.59 0.78
N ILE A 125 -9.28 4.48 0.90
CA ILE A 125 -8.14 4.54 -0.01
C ILE A 125 -7.34 3.25 0.04
N LEU A 126 -7.11 2.71 1.24
CA LEU A 126 -6.38 1.47 1.43
C LEU A 126 -7.11 0.30 0.77
N SER A 127 -8.42 0.20 0.96
CA SER A 127 -9.24 -0.85 0.35
C SER A 127 -9.20 -0.78 -1.19
N GLU A 128 -9.42 0.40 -1.74
CA GLU A 128 -9.38 0.61 -3.19
C GLU A 128 -7.99 0.29 -3.76
N THR A 129 -6.94 0.74 -3.09
CA THR A 129 -5.56 0.57 -3.55
C THR A 129 -5.10 -0.88 -3.43
N TYR A 130 -5.49 -1.57 -2.37
CA TYR A 130 -5.18 -2.99 -2.21
C TYR A 130 -5.81 -3.81 -3.33
N SER A 131 -7.09 -3.57 -3.61
CA SER A 131 -7.79 -4.23 -4.71
C SER A 131 -7.09 -3.97 -6.05
N ARG A 132 -6.71 -2.73 -6.31
CA ARG A 132 -5.99 -2.38 -7.54
C ARG A 132 -4.61 -3.03 -7.61
N THR A 133 -3.92 -3.13 -6.49
CA THR A 133 -2.62 -3.80 -6.42
C THR A 133 -2.73 -5.27 -6.83
N LEU A 134 -3.75 -5.96 -6.34
CA LEU A 134 -4.02 -7.34 -6.74
C LEU A 134 -4.32 -7.45 -8.24
N ASP A 135 -5.09 -6.50 -8.78
CA ASP A 135 -5.41 -6.48 -10.22
C ASP A 135 -4.17 -6.27 -11.07
N VAL A 136 -3.29 -5.35 -10.68
CA VAL A 136 -2.03 -5.09 -11.39
C VAL A 136 -1.15 -6.34 -11.39
N LEU A 137 -0.98 -6.97 -10.22
CA LEU A 137 -0.21 -8.21 -10.12
C LEU A 137 -0.80 -9.31 -10.99
N SER A 138 -2.10 -9.51 -10.91
CA SER A 138 -2.81 -10.55 -11.66
C SER A 138 -2.71 -10.34 -13.17
N ALA A 139 -2.77 -9.09 -13.63
CA ALA A 139 -2.63 -8.77 -15.06
C ALA A 139 -1.24 -9.13 -15.61
N HIS A 140 -0.26 -9.29 -14.75
CA HIS A 140 1.10 -9.70 -15.10
C HIS A 140 1.43 -11.11 -14.59
N ASP A 141 0.40 -11.94 -14.44
CA ASP A 141 0.50 -13.36 -14.08
C ASP A 141 1.07 -13.64 -12.67
N ILE A 142 0.97 -12.67 -11.78
CA ILE A 142 1.33 -12.85 -10.36
C ILE A 142 0.06 -12.97 -9.54
N HIS A 143 -0.23 -14.19 -9.08
CA HIS A 143 -1.43 -14.49 -8.31
C HIS A 143 -1.04 -14.84 -6.86
N ILE A 144 -1.57 -14.11 -5.91
CA ILE A 144 -1.26 -14.30 -4.49
C ILE A 144 -2.50 -14.70 -3.68
#